data_9a7da815dad6aa30a9007c8b2d07787d
#
_entry.id   9a7da815dad6aa30a9007c8b2d07787d
#
_cell.length_a   1.000
_cell.length_b   1.000
_cell.length_c   1.000
_cell.angle_alpha   90.00
_cell.angle_beta   90.00
_cell.angle_gamma   90.00
#
_symmetry.space_group_name_H-M   'P 1'
#
loop_
_entity.id
_entity.type
_entity.pdbx_description
1 polymer ?
#
loop_
_entity_poly.entity_id
_entity_poly.type
_entity_poly.pdbx_seq_one_letter_code
_entity_poly.pdbx_strand_id
1 'polypeptide(L)'
;MNSYKRDLQDREVFKKENLTKKQRDILQMWVVSNLYLHDDNPPIRLDYGDMKVLSISQYNDLEKDDEENNNYLVAQSRTKKFFHFGEFKTKKSQGIKKIPVGKVLNSVLNIWLRFNDSGYLLIDSRDKPMNSNQLSKYITKVFSPTGKKITANSLRHIFPDHYIVKY
;
A
#
# COMPACT_ATOMS: atom_id res chain seq x y z
N MET A 1 14.05 -2.45 -6.87
CA MET A 1 12.62 -2.77 -7.06
C MET A 1 12.42 -3.86 -8.08
N ASN A 2 13.15 -3.82 -9.19
CA ASN A 2 13.14 -4.93 -10.14
C ASN A 2 13.64 -6.25 -9.52
N SER A 3 14.46 -6.17 -8.46
CA SER A 3 14.97 -7.38 -7.78
C SER A 3 13.86 -8.19 -7.12
N TYR A 4 12.88 -7.54 -6.49
CA TYR A 4 11.74 -8.25 -5.90
C TYR A 4 10.87 -8.89 -6.97
N LYS A 5 10.57 -8.16 -8.04
CA LYS A 5 9.79 -8.69 -9.16
C LYS A 5 10.48 -9.89 -9.80
N ARG A 6 11.79 -9.80 -10.01
CA ARG A 6 12.59 -10.89 -10.58
C ARG A 6 12.58 -12.12 -9.67
N ASP A 7 12.78 -11.93 -8.35
CA ASP A 7 12.75 -13.02 -7.38
C ASP A 7 11.37 -13.70 -7.37
N LEU A 8 10.30 -12.92 -7.43
CA LEU A 8 8.93 -13.46 -7.50
C LEU A 8 8.71 -14.25 -8.80
N GLN A 9 9.22 -13.77 -9.93
CA GLN A 9 9.12 -14.46 -11.21
C GLN A 9 9.93 -15.76 -11.20
N ASP A 10 11.15 -15.75 -10.68
CA ASP A 10 12.02 -16.93 -10.59
C ASP A 10 11.41 -18.02 -9.72
N ARG A 11 10.68 -17.63 -8.67
CA ARG A 11 9.97 -18.56 -7.79
C ARG A 11 8.58 -18.94 -8.30
N GLU A 12 8.20 -18.43 -9.46
CA GLU A 12 6.86 -18.64 -10.06
C GLU A 12 5.70 -18.25 -9.13
N VAL A 13 5.91 -17.26 -8.27
CA VAL A 13 4.94 -16.82 -7.26
C VAL A 13 3.60 -16.44 -7.90
N PHE A 14 3.63 -15.77 -9.05
CA PHE A 14 2.42 -15.29 -9.70
C PHE A 14 1.50 -16.40 -10.21
N LYS A 15 2.02 -17.63 -10.36
CA LYS A 15 1.27 -18.78 -10.85
C LYS A 15 0.75 -19.69 -9.74
N LYS A 16 1.19 -19.48 -8.50
CA LYS A 16 0.81 -20.35 -7.37
C LYS A 16 -0.57 -20.02 -6.86
N GLU A 17 -1.24 -21.04 -6.31
CA GLU A 17 -2.50 -20.86 -5.60
C GLU A 17 -2.27 -20.42 -4.14
N ASN A 18 -1.22 -20.96 -3.52
CA ASN A 18 -0.85 -20.66 -2.13
C ASN A 18 0.63 -20.31 -2.05
N LEU A 19 0.98 -19.44 -1.12
CA LEU A 19 2.36 -19.01 -0.89
C LEU A 19 2.84 -19.42 0.49
N THR A 20 4.15 -19.71 0.60
CA THR A 20 4.81 -19.81 1.90
C THR A 20 4.86 -18.41 2.54
N LYS A 21 5.08 -18.35 3.85
CA LYS A 21 5.23 -17.06 4.56
C LYS A 21 6.35 -16.20 3.96
N LYS A 22 7.47 -16.84 3.61
CA LYS A 22 8.60 -16.13 3.00
C LYS A 22 8.24 -15.56 1.63
N GLN A 23 7.55 -16.32 0.80
CA GLN A 23 7.10 -15.86 -0.52
C GLN A 23 6.08 -14.73 -0.39
N ARG A 24 5.16 -14.84 0.56
CA ARG A 24 4.18 -13.77 0.83
C ARG A 24 4.87 -12.50 1.32
N ASP A 25 5.90 -12.62 2.15
CA ASP A 25 6.67 -11.45 2.61
C ASP A 25 7.40 -10.76 1.45
N ILE A 26 8.01 -11.53 0.56
CA ILE A 26 8.66 -10.99 -0.65
C ILE A 26 7.61 -10.28 -1.52
N LEU A 27 6.44 -10.88 -1.69
CA LEU A 27 5.35 -10.27 -2.44
C LEU A 27 4.92 -8.95 -1.79
N GLN A 28 4.77 -8.91 -0.47
CA GLN A 28 4.42 -7.68 0.23
C GLN A 28 5.50 -6.60 0.11
N MET A 29 6.77 -6.98 0.14
CA MET A 29 7.87 -6.04 -0.10
C MET A 29 7.77 -5.41 -1.49
N TRP A 30 7.43 -6.21 -2.49
CA TRP A 30 7.20 -5.70 -3.85
C TRP A 30 5.99 -4.75 -3.90
N VAL A 31 4.90 -5.08 -3.21
CA VAL A 31 3.72 -4.20 -3.10
C VAL A 31 4.11 -2.87 -2.45
N VAL A 32 4.81 -2.91 -1.33
CA VAL A 32 5.23 -1.70 -0.60
C VAL A 32 6.15 -0.85 -1.49
N SER A 33 7.08 -1.45 -2.22
CA SER A 33 7.93 -0.69 -3.13
C SER A 33 7.11 0.03 -4.20
N ASN A 34 6.06 -0.60 -4.73
CA ASN A 34 5.18 0.03 -5.71
C ASN A 34 4.33 1.16 -5.08
N LEU A 35 3.90 0.99 -3.83
CA LEU A 35 3.14 2.04 -3.14
C LEU A 35 3.94 3.34 -2.99
N TYR A 36 5.24 3.24 -2.80
CA TYR A 36 6.08 4.41 -2.51
C TYR A 36 6.89 4.93 -3.70
N LEU A 37 7.18 4.10 -4.68
CA LEU A 37 8.03 4.48 -5.81
C LEU A 37 7.26 4.70 -7.11
N HIS A 38 5.98 4.36 -7.14
CA HIS A 38 5.20 4.52 -8.35
C HIS A 38 4.81 5.98 -8.57
N ASP A 39 4.99 6.47 -9.78
CA ASP A 39 4.73 7.85 -10.16
C ASP A 39 3.29 8.28 -9.95
N ASP A 40 2.35 7.33 -10.06
CA ASP A 40 0.92 7.62 -9.97
C ASP A 40 0.41 7.68 -8.53
N ASN A 41 1.26 7.45 -7.54
CA ASN A 41 0.85 7.43 -6.15
C ASN A 41 1.28 8.70 -5.41
N PRO A 42 0.48 9.19 -4.46
CA PRO A 42 0.90 10.30 -3.63
C PRO A 42 2.03 9.87 -2.68
N PRO A 43 2.94 10.79 -2.32
CA PRO A 43 4.03 10.49 -1.40
C PRO A 43 3.54 10.48 0.05
N ILE A 44 2.65 9.54 0.37
CA ILE A 44 2.07 9.40 1.70
C ILE A 44 3.04 8.62 2.58
N ARG A 45 3.36 9.17 3.76
CA ARG A 45 4.38 8.58 4.64
C ARG A 45 3.96 7.24 5.21
N LEU A 46 3.06 7.25 6.19
CA LEU A 46 2.68 6.06 6.94
C LEU A 46 1.17 5.83 6.95
N ASP A 47 0.43 6.53 6.10
CA ASP A 47 -1.04 6.46 6.05
C ASP A 47 -1.56 5.15 5.50
N TYR A 48 -0.68 4.31 4.97
CA TYR A 48 -1.04 2.93 4.60
C TYR A 48 -1.07 1.97 5.79
N GLY A 49 -0.56 2.40 6.96
CA GLY A 49 -0.63 1.61 8.18
C GLY A 49 -2.07 1.49 8.67
N ASP A 50 -2.42 0.33 9.21
CA ASP A 50 -3.77 0.01 9.71
C ASP A 50 -4.89 0.15 8.66
N MET A 51 -4.54 0.28 7.38
CA MET A 51 -5.52 0.45 6.30
C MET A 51 -6.29 -0.84 6.04
N LYS A 52 -7.62 -0.75 6.07
CA LYS A 52 -8.50 -1.86 5.70
C LYS A 52 -8.78 -1.86 4.20
N VAL A 53 -9.03 -3.05 3.67
CA VAL A 53 -9.47 -3.24 2.29
C VAL A 53 -10.98 -3.47 2.30
N LEU A 54 -11.73 -2.65 1.59
CA LEU A 54 -13.18 -2.73 1.53
C LEU A 54 -13.66 -2.94 0.10
N SER A 55 -14.79 -3.67 -0.03
CA SER A 55 -15.57 -3.63 -1.26
C SER A 55 -16.33 -2.29 -1.33
N ILE A 56 -16.85 -1.95 -2.51
CA ILE A 56 -17.66 -0.73 -2.65
C ILE A 56 -18.92 -0.80 -1.78
N SER A 57 -19.52 -1.98 -1.64
CA SER A 57 -20.69 -2.17 -0.79
C SER A 57 -20.36 -1.89 0.69
N GLN A 58 -19.26 -2.44 1.18
CA GLN A 58 -18.80 -2.19 2.54
C GLN A 58 -18.49 -0.70 2.76
N TYR A 59 -17.88 -0.06 1.77
CA TYR A 59 -17.55 1.36 1.83
C TYR A 59 -18.81 2.22 1.94
N ASN A 60 -19.83 1.91 1.14
CA ASN A 60 -21.08 2.67 1.15
C ASN A 60 -21.87 2.51 2.47
N ASP A 61 -21.60 1.44 3.20
CA ASP A 61 -22.24 1.16 4.50
C ASP A 61 -21.47 1.73 5.69
N LEU A 62 -20.32 2.41 5.46
CA LEU A 62 -19.55 3.01 6.56
C LEU A 62 -20.33 4.05 7.33
N GLU A 63 -20.20 4.00 8.66
CA GLU A 63 -20.66 5.07 9.52
C GLU A 63 -19.81 6.32 9.29
N LYS A 64 -20.39 7.49 9.52
CA LYS A 64 -19.70 8.77 9.30
C LYS A 64 -18.41 8.88 10.10
N ASP A 65 -18.40 8.39 11.33
CA ASP A 65 -17.22 8.41 12.19
C ASP A 65 -16.09 7.57 11.60
N ASP A 66 -16.38 6.39 11.10
CA ASP A 66 -15.40 5.53 10.46
C ASP A 66 -14.87 6.15 9.17
N GLU A 67 -15.75 6.76 8.37
CA GLU A 67 -15.37 7.45 7.14
C GLU A 67 -14.42 8.61 7.40
N GLU A 68 -14.65 9.36 8.48
CA GLU A 68 -13.85 10.55 8.82
C GLU A 68 -12.52 10.23 9.51
N ASN A 69 -12.39 9.08 10.17
CA ASN A 69 -11.27 8.80 11.06
C ASN A 69 -10.38 7.62 10.65
N ASN A 70 -10.66 6.98 9.53
CA ASN A 70 -9.88 5.83 9.09
C ASN A 70 -9.47 5.95 7.62
N ASN A 71 -8.51 5.13 7.24
CA ASN A 71 -8.02 5.04 5.86
C ASN A 71 -8.39 3.68 5.27
N TYR A 72 -8.76 3.67 4.00
CA TYR A 72 -9.22 2.45 3.33
C TYR A 72 -8.67 2.36 1.91
N LEU A 73 -8.41 1.13 1.46
CA LEU A 73 -8.32 0.82 0.05
C LEU A 73 -9.69 0.27 -0.37
N VAL A 74 -10.35 0.94 -1.30
CA VAL A 74 -11.69 0.55 -1.76
C VAL A 74 -11.61 -0.07 -3.13
N ALA A 75 -12.02 -1.34 -3.23
CA ALA A 75 -12.10 -2.05 -4.49
C ALA A 75 -13.50 -1.92 -5.07
N GLN A 76 -13.68 -1.00 -6.02
CA GLN A 76 -14.95 -0.84 -6.73
C GLN A 76 -15.18 -1.99 -7.70
N SER A 77 -14.11 -2.41 -8.38
CA SER A 77 -14.09 -3.53 -9.29
C SER A 77 -12.65 -4.02 -9.43
N ARG A 78 -12.44 -5.05 -10.23
CA ARG A 78 -11.09 -5.55 -10.52
C ARG A 78 -10.21 -4.48 -11.20
N THR A 79 -10.81 -3.58 -11.97
CA THR A 79 -10.08 -2.57 -12.73
C THR A 79 -10.08 -1.18 -12.09
N LYS A 80 -10.92 -0.96 -11.08
CA LYS A 80 -11.07 0.35 -10.43
C LYS A 80 -10.95 0.23 -8.92
N LYS A 81 -10.02 0.99 -8.38
CA LYS A 81 -9.82 1.12 -6.93
C LYS A 81 -9.50 2.57 -6.59
N PHE A 82 -9.74 2.95 -5.36
CA PHE A 82 -9.29 4.24 -4.85
C PHE A 82 -8.85 4.12 -3.40
N PHE A 83 -7.97 5.02 -2.99
CA PHE A 83 -7.63 5.20 -1.58
C PHE A 83 -8.54 6.26 -0.98
N HIS A 84 -9.07 5.94 0.19
CA HIS A 84 -9.83 6.87 1.02
C HIS A 84 -8.98 7.23 2.23
N PHE A 85 -8.62 8.50 2.37
CA PHE A 85 -7.87 9.02 3.51
C PHE A 85 -8.77 9.90 4.36
N GLY A 86 -9.32 9.32 5.42
CA GLY A 86 -10.06 10.03 6.45
C GLY A 86 -9.14 10.49 7.57
N GLU A 87 -8.12 9.70 7.88
CA GLU A 87 -7.12 9.98 8.91
C GLU A 87 -5.77 10.25 8.27
N PHE A 88 -5.36 11.52 8.18
CA PHE A 88 -4.05 11.89 7.64
C PHE A 88 -3.57 13.22 8.25
N LYS A 89 -2.27 13.47 8.14
CA LYS A 89 -1.61 14.56 8.86
C LYS A 89 -2.20 15.95 8.59
N THR A 90 -2.68 16.21 7.38
CA THR A 90 -3.19 17.52 6.97
C THR A 90 -4.72 17.56 6.85
N LYS A 91 -5.41 16.61 7.46
CA LYS A 91 -6.87 16.48 7.39
C LYS A 91 -7.64 17.75 7.72
N LYS A 92 -7.22 18.47 8.76
CA LYS A 92 -7.92 19.68 9.24
C LYS A 92 -8.06 20.74 8.17
N SER A 93 -7.11 20.81 7.23
CA SER A 93 -7.13 21.79 6.15
C SER A 93 -7.75 21.28 4.87
N GLN A 94 -7.83 19.96 4.66
CA GLN A 94 -8.21 19.38 3.38
C GLN A 94 -9.43 18.44 3.42
N GLY A 95 -9.90 18.03 4.61
CA GLY A 95 -11.00 17.07 4.75
C GLY A 95 -10.63 15.66 4.26
N ILE A 96 -11.66 14.87 3.96
CA ILE A 96 -11.48 13.51 3.42
C ILE A 96 -10.92 13.59 2.00
N LYS A 97 -9.94 12.73 1.70
CA LYS A 97 -9.27 12.69 0.41
C LYS A 97 -9.48 11.34 -0.25
N LYS A 98 -9.91 11.35 -1.51
CA LYS A 98 -10.07 10.15 -2.33
C LYS A 98 -9.11 10.22 -3.50
N ILE A 99 -8.25 9.21 -3.64
CA ILE A 99 -7.22 9.18 -4.67
C ILE A 99 -7.35 7.92 -5.51
N PRO A 100 -7.62 8.06 -6.83
CA PRO A 100 -7.72 6.89 -7.71
C PRO A 100 -6.40 6.13 -7.77
N VAL A 101 -6.49 4.80 -7.83
CA VAL A 101 -5.33 3.93 -8.04
C VAL A 101 -5.02 3.86 -9.53
N GLY A 102 -3.76 4.11 -9.91
CA GLY A 102 -3.31 4.00 -11.29
C GLY A 102 -3.27 2.56 -11.79
N LYS A 103 -3.17 2.38 -13.11
CA LYS A 103 -3.26 1.05 -13.75
C LYS A 103 -2.21 0.06 -13.25
N VAL A 104 -0.96 0.50 -13.11
CA VAL A 104 0.13 -0.39 -12.71
C VAL A 104 -0.05 -0.82 -11.25
N LEU A 105 -0.33 0.11 -10.36
CA LEU A 105 -0.58 -0.23 -8.97
C LEU A 105 -1.83 -1.10 -8.82
N ASN A 106 -2.87 -0.85 -9.61
CA ASN A 106 -4.07 -1.70 -9.60
C ASN A 106 -3.72 -3.16 -9.91
N SER A 107 -2.86 -3.39 -10.90
CA SER A 107 -2.40 -4.74 -11.25
C SER A 107 -1.61 -5.39 -10.12
N VAL A 108 -0.72 -4.62 -9.49
CA VAL A 108 0.05 -5.07 -8.32
C VAL A 108 -0.88 -5.45 -7.17
N LEU A 109 -1.86 -4.61 -6.88
CA LEU A 109 -2.83 -4.85 -5.80
C LEU A 109 -3.71 -6.05 -6.09
N ASN A 110 -4.12 -6.28 -7.33
CA ASN A 110 -4.88 -7.48 -7.70
C ASN A 110 -4.11 -8.76 -7.38
N ILE A 111 -2.82 -8.78 -7.67
CA ILE A 111 -1.97 -9.92 -7.33
C ILE A 111 -1.87 -10.08 -5.81
N TRP A 112 -1.59 -9.00 -5.10
CA TRP A 112 -1.46 -9.02 -3.64
C TRP A 112 -2.74 -9.50 -2.95
N LEU A 113 -3.89 -8.96 -3.34
CA LEU A 113 -5.17 -9.28 -2.70
C LEU A 113 -5.62 -10.71 -2.99
N ARG A 114 -5.10 -11.35 -4.03
CA ARG A 114 -5.35 -12.77 -4.27
C ARG A 114 -4.73 -13.65 -3.17
N PHE A 115 -3.61 -13.22 -2.59
CA PHE A 115 -2.88 -13.96 -1.55
C PHE A 115 -3.07 -13.41 -0.15
N ASN A 116 -3.71 -12.26 -0.02
CA ASN A 116 -3.94 -11.58 1.26
C ASN A 116 -5.44 -11.39 1.47
N ASP A 117 -6.03 -12.29 2.24
CA ASP A 117 -7.45 -12.26 2.61
C ASP A 117 -7.69 -11.74 4.02
N SER A 118 -6.70 -11.09 4.61
CA SER A 118 -6.78 -10.59 5.99
C SER A 118 -7.79 -9.47 6.19
N GLY A 119 -8.19 -8.78 5.13
CA GLY A 119 -9.00 -7.57 5.22
C GLY A 119 -8.20 -6.30 5.46
N TYR A 120 -6.88 -6.40 5.57
CA TYR A 120 -5.97 -5.26 5.75
C TYR A 120 -4.99 -5.18 4.58
N LEU A 121 -4.60 -3.95 4.22
CA LEU A 121 -3.69 -3.76 3.10
C LEU A 121 -2.30 -4.34 3.39
N LEU A 122 -1.73 -4.00 4.54
CA LEU A 122 -0.40 -4.46 4.94
C LEU A 122 -0.48 -5.20 6.27
N ILE A 123 0.19 -6.35 6.34
CA ILE A 123 0.09 -7.25 7.48
C ILE A 123 1.48 -7.64 8.01
N ASP A 124 1.53 -7.92 9.33
CA ASP A 124 2.72 -8.44 9.98
C ASP A 124 2.82 -9.96 9.80
N SER A 125 3.82 -10.58 10.43
CA SER A 125 4.05 -12.02 10.33
C SER A 125 2.94 -12.88 10.95
N ARG A 126 2.04 -12.27 11.71
CA ARG A 126 0.90 -12.94 12.37
C ARG A 126 -0.43 -12.63 11.67
N ASP A 127 -0.40 -12.07 10.47
CA ASP A 127 -1.56 -11.65 9.68
C ASP A 127 -2.41 -10.56 10.36
N LYS A 128 -1.79 -9.78 11.24
CA LYS A 128 -2.41 -8.63 11.88
C LYS A 128 -2.07 -7.35 11.10
N PRO A 129 -2.90 -6.31 11.20
CA PRO A 129 -2.61 -5.06 10.50
C PRO A 129 -1.27 -4.49 10.98
N MET A 130 -0.48 -4.02 10.02
CA MET A 130 0.78 -3.35 10.29
C MET A 130 0.49 -1.92 10.70
N ASN A 131 0.87 -1.53 11.92
CA ASN A 131 0.70 -0.15 12.37
C ASN A 131 1.79 0.77 11.80
N SER A 132 1.70 2.07 12.08
CA SER A 132 2.65 3.05 11.55
C SER A 132 4.09 2.79 11.96
N ASN A 133 4.33 2.35 13.20
CA ASN A 133 5.68 2.04 13.67
C ASN A 133 6.25 0.82 12.97
N GLN A 134 5.44 -0.22 12.81
CA GLN A 134 5.84 -1.42 12.09
C GLN A 134 6.09 -1.12 10.61
N LEU A 135 5.24 -0.30 9.99
CA LEU A 135 5.40 0.12 8.60
C LEU A 135 6.69 0.90 8.41
N SER A 136 7.02 1.80 9.33
CA SER A 136 8.27 2.56 9.27
C SER A 136 9.50 1.63 9.23
N LYS A 137 9.52 0.63 10.09
CA LYS A 137 10.59 -0.38 10.12
C LYS A 137 10.60 -1.23 8.85
N TYR A 138 9.41 -1.59 8.36
CA TYR A 138 9.25 -2.41 7.17
C TYR A 138 9.77 -1.68 5.92
N ILE A 139 9.49 -0.39 5.79
CA ILE A 139 10.00 0.44 4.69
C ILE A 139 11.53 0.42 4.69
N THR A 140 12.16 0.58 5.84
CA THR A 140 13.61 0.51 5.96
C THR A 140 14.13 -0.85 5.46
N LYS A 141 13.46 -1.95 5.83
CA LYS A 141 13.79 -3.29 5.37
C LYS A 141 13.63 -3.44 3.86
N VAL A 142 12.51 -2.95 3.30
CA VAL A 142 12.20 -3.06 1.87
C VAL A 142 13.27 -2.40 1.01
N PHE A 143 13.77 -1.25 1.44
CA PHE A 143 14.76 -0.49 0.68
C PHE A 143 16.21 -0.76 1.09
N SER A 144 16.46 -1.71 2.01
CA SER A 144 17.81 -2.07 2.44
C SER A 144 18.72 -2.55 1.30
N PRO A 145 18.23 -3.25 0.26
CA PRO A 145 19.09 -3.65 -0.86
C PRO A 145 19.72 -2.48 -1.62
N THR A 146 19.25 -1.25 -1.44
CA THR A 146 19.87 -0.06 -2.05
C THR A 146 21.18 0.34 -1.39
N GLY A 147 21.52 -0.26 -0.24
CA GLY A 147 22.69 0.10 0.56
C GLY A 147 22.51 1.38 1.39
N LYS A 148 21.34 1.98 1.40
CA LYS A 148 21.02 3.20 2.14
C LYS A 148 19.88 2.96 3.11
N LYS A 149 19.92 3.63 4.25
CA LYS A 149 18.80 3.66 5.17
C LYS A 149 17.74 4.61 4.62
N ILE A 150 16.69 4.04 4.05
CA ILE A 150 15.59 4.81 3.47
C ILE A 150 14.38 4.74 4.41
N THR A 151 13.80 5.91 4.69
CA THR A 151 12.59 6.05 5.50
C THR A 151 11.47 6.63 4.63
N ALA A 152 10.24 6.63 5.14
CA ALA A 152 9.12 7.26 4.45
C ALA A 152 9.38 8.75 4.16
N ASN A 153 10.01 9.46 5.10
CA ASN A 153 10.41 10.85 4.89
C ASN A 153 11.46 10.99 3.79
N SER A 154 12.45 10.10 3.75
CA SER A 154 13.48 10.08 2.71
C SER A 154 12.89 9.91 1.31
N LEU A 155 11.89 9.06 1.17
CA LEU A 155 11.21 8.85 -0.12
C LEU A 155 10.51 10.12 -0.60
N ARG A 156 9.91 10.87 0.31
CA ARG A 156 9.28 12.16 -0.02
C ARG A 156 10.30 13.20 -0.47
N HIS A 157 11.51 13.19 0.09
CA HIS A 157 12.59 14.10 -0.31
C HIS A 157 13.25 13.69 -1.63
N ILE A 158 13.28 12.41 -1.95
CA ILE A 158 13.87 11.90 -3.21
C ILE A 158 13.03 12.34 -4.41
N PHE A 159 11.70 12.40 -4.27
CA PHE A 159 10.78 12.68 -5.38
C PHE A 159 9.85 13.85 -5.13
N PRO A 160 10.29 14.98 -4.52
CA PRO A 160 9.35 16.03 -4.08
C PRO A 160 8.63 16.71 -5.24
N ASP A 161 9.36 17.15 -6.26
CA ASP A 161 8.80 17.91 -7.40
C ASP A 161 7.90 17.03 -8.27
N HIS A 162 8.29 15.79 -8.44
CA HIS A 162 7.55 14.82 -9.22
C HIS A 162 6.15 14.59 -8.66
N TYR A 163 6.04 14.45 -7.35
CA TYR A 163 4.75 14.25 -6.70
C TYR A 163 3.91 15.52 -6.61
N ILE A 164 4.54 16.67 -6.44
CA ILE A 164 3.84 17.95 -6.38
C ILE A 164 3.13 18.24 -7.71
N VAL A 165 3.74 17.95 -8.83
CA VAL A 165 3.15 18.15 -10.16
C VAL A 165 1.90 17.29 -10.36
N LYS A 166 1.85 16.10 -9.78
CA LYS A 166 0.73 15.18 -9.94
C LYS A 166 -0.42 15.41 -8.97
N TYR A 167 -0.14 15.92 -7.82
CA TYR A 167 -1.10 16.06 -6.72
C TYR A 167 -1.09 17.46 -6.10
#